data_b8c9f452c9f8ad9d68bd51127e244566
#
_entry.id   b8c9f452c9f8ad9d68bd51127e244566
#
_cell.length_a   1.000
_cell.length_b   1.000
_cell.length_c   1.000
_cell.angle_alpha   90.00
_cell.angle_beta   90.00
_cell.angle_gamma   90.00
#
_symmetry.space_group_name_H-M   'P 1'
#
loop_
_entity.id
_entity.type
_entity.pdbx_description
1 polymer ?
#
loop_
_entity_poly.entity_id
_entity_poly.type
_entity_poly.pdbx_seq_one_letter_code
_entity_poly.pdbx_strand_id
1 'polypeptide(L)'
;MTEPYYQDDFVTLYHGDCLEVTEWLAADVLVTDPPYGVAFQSSKTIGSKRHAKIAGDQSIDARDNALRVWGDKPALVFGTWRASRPANVRQRLLWVKGDDPGLGDLTMPWGYGDEEVYVIGHGWEGARRTNVYRMPKVAHANNPGHPTPKPIPLMEALIEYAPQGVIADPFAGSGATLLAARNLGRRVVGVELEERYCELIAKRLAHEPLRMWPARDETRSSGWSGSEQPFDFEGLSA
;
A
#
# COMPACT_ATOMS: atom_id res chain seq x y z
N MET A 1 -13.28 -10.40 -22.19
CA MET A 1 -13.20 -10.27 -20.71
C MET A 1 -12.27 -11.35 -20.21
N THR A 2 -11.31 -10.99 -19.41
CA THR A 2 -10.33 -11.92 -18.84
C THR A 2 -11.01 -12.72 -17.73
N GLU A 3 -10.76 -14.02 -17.63
CA GLU A 3 -11.28 -14.85 -16.55
C GLU A 3 -10.54 -14.51 -15.24
N PRO A 4 -11.26 -14.26 -14.12
CA PRO A 4 -10.61 -13.99 -12.84
C PRO A 4 -9.80 -15.20 -12.35
N TYR A 5 -8.62 -14.96 -11.79
CA TYR A 5 -7.84 -15.97 -11.07
C TYR A 5 -8.50 -16.37 -9.73
N TYR A 6 -9.12 -15.39 -9.05
CA TYR A 6 -9.92 -15.59 -7.84
C TYR A 6 -11.07 -14.59 -7.82
N GLN A 7 -12.22 -15.02 -7.29
CA GLN A 7 -13.37 -14.16 -7.11
C GLN A 7 -14.20 -14.59 -5.90
N ASP A 8 -14.63 -13.62 -5.08
CA ASP A 8 -15.66 -13.74 -4.05
C ASP A 8 -16.60 -12.51 -4.10
N ASP A 9 -17.42 -12.31 -3.07
CA ASP A 9 -18.41 -11.21 -3.02
C ASP A 9 -17.75 -9.81 -3.01
N PHE A 10 -16.50 -9.70 -2.56
CA PHE A 10 -15.77 -8.45 -2.39
C PHE A 10 -14.56 -8.31 -3.29
N VAL A 11 -13.88 -9.39 -3.62
CA VAL A 11 -12.58 -9.37 -4.29
C VAL A 11 -12.67 -10.05 -5.64
N THR A 12 -12.20 -9.37 -6.68
CA THR A 12 -11.89 -9.98 -7.98
C THR A 12 -10.40 -9.79 -8.25
N LEU A 13 -9.67 -10.88 -8.44
CA LEU A 13 -8.24 -10.87 -8.72
C LEU A 13 -8.00 -11.44 -10.12
N TYR A 14 -7.21 -10.74 -10.91
CA TYR A 14 -6.75 -11.18 -12.22
C TYR A 14 -5.25 -11.45 -12.21
N HIS A 15 -4.82 -12.47 -12.94
CA HIS A 15 -3.41 -12.72 -13.23
C HIS A 15 -3.06 -12.12 -14.60
N GLY A 16 -2.03 -11.27 -14.65
CA GLY A 16 -1.55 -10.67 -15.90
C GLY A 16 -0.92 -9.30 -15.74
N ASP A 17 -0.56 -8.71 -16.87
CA ASP A 17 -0.10 -7.32 -16.94
C ASP A 17 -1.30 -6.37 -16.82
N CYS A 18 -1.21 -5.39 -15.93
CA CYS A 18 -2.28 -4.42 -15.68
C CYS A 18 -2.57 -3.48 -16.88
N LEU A 19 -1.70 -3.44 -17.87
CA LEU A 19 -1.94 -2.71 -19.11
C LEU A 19 -2.69 -3.56 -20.16
N GLU A 20 -2.69 -4.89 -20.00
CA GLU A 20 -3.43 -5.84 -20.84
C GLU A 20 -4.76 -6.23 -20.19
N VAL A 21 -4.74 -6.47 -18.87
CA VAL A 21 -5.94 -6.72 -18.04
C VAL A 21 -6.52 -5.38 -17.63
N THR A 22 -7.59 -4.93 -18.28
CA THR A 22 -8.12 -3.56 -18.12
C THR A 22 -9.38 -3.47 -17.26
N GLU A 23 -9.86 -4.58 -16.72
CA GLU A 23 -11.09 -4.65 -15.91
C GLU A 23 -11.02 -3.77 -14.65
N TRP A 24 -9.84 -3.54 -14.08
CA TRP A 24 -9.63 -2.64 -12.95
C TRP A 24 -9.91 -1.16 -13.27
N LEU A 25 -9.87 -0.77 -14.55
CA LEU A 25 -10.15 0.61 -14.96
C LEU A 25 -11.62 1.01 -14.76
N ALA A 26 -12.53 0.05 -14.59
CA ALA A 26 -13.92 0.32 -14.26
C ALA A 26 -14.15 0.72 -12.80
N ALA A 27 -13.14 0.61 -11.94
CA ALA A 27 -13.23 0.99 -10.53
C ALA A 27 -13.29 2.52 -10.34
N ASP A 28 -13.65 2.93 -9.12
CA ASP A 28 -13.90 4.33 -8.76
C ASP A 28 -12.67 5.00 -8.13
N VAL A 29 -11.85 4.25 -7.41
CA VAL A 29 -10.67 4.77 -6.72
C VAL A 29 -9.51 3.78 -6.79
N LEU A 30 -8.31 4.30 -7.04
CA LEU A 30 -7.07 3.53 -7.06
C LEU A 30 -6.38 3.58 -5.70
N VAL A 31 -5.95 2.44 -5.17
CA VAL A 31 -5.09 2.35 -3.98
C VAL A 31 -4.02 1.31 -4.27
N THR A 32 -2.78 1.74 -4.52
CA THR A 32 -1.78 0.87 -5.12
C THR A 32 -0.34 1.15 -4.68
N ASP A 33 0.47 0.10 -4.69
CA ASP A 33 1.90 0.11 -4.37
C ASP A 33 2.72 -0.36 -5.59
N PRO A 34 2.90 0.49 -6.61
CA PRO A 34 3.62 0.13 -7.82
C PRO A 34 5.13 -0.01 -7.58
N PRO A 35 5.88 -0.68 -8.47
CA PRO A 35 7.33 -0.65 -8.45
C PRO A 35 7.88 0.78 -8.48
N TYR A 36 8.90 1.07 -7.63
CA TYR A 36 9.43 2.44 -7.46
C TYR A 36 10.56 2.80 -8.43
N GLY A 37 11.02 1.85 -9.25
CA GLY A 37 12.13 2.07 -10.17
C GLY A 37 13.49 2.22 -9.48
N VAL A 38 13.62 1.78 -8.24
CA VAL A 38 14.87 1.92 -7.45
C VAL A 38 15.74 0.65 -7.50
N ALA A 39 15.39 -0.31 -8.35
CA ALA A 39 16.08 -1.60 -8.52
C ALA A 39 16.35 -2.28 -7.16
N PHE A 40 15.31 -2.43 -6.34
CA PHE A 40 15.44 -2.97 -4.99
C PHE A 40 16.14 -4.33 -5.02
N GLN A 41 17.35 -4.37 -4.47
CA GLN A 41 18.10 -5.59 -4.24
C GLN A 41 18.15 -5.85 -2.74
N SER A 42 17.43 -6.87 -2.27
CA SER A 42 17.63 -7.34 -0.91
C SER A 42 19.03 -7.93 -0.77
N SER A 43 19.91 -7.24 -0.03
CA SER A 43 21.26 -7.72 0.27
C SER A 43 21.28 -8.84 1.32
N LYS A 44 20.16 -9.19 1.95
CA LYS A 44 20.09 -10.28 2.92
C LYS A 44 19.95 -11.62 2.24
N THR A 45 21.07 -12.37 2.20
CA THR A 45 21.06 -13.81 2.05
C THR A 45 20.70 -14.42 3.40
N ILE A 46 19.43 -14.72 3.66
CA ILE A 46 19.02 -15.56 4.77
C ILE A 46 18.80 -16.95 4.20
N GLY A 47 19.81 -17.82 4.38
CA GLY A 47 19.84 -19.12 3.69
C GLY A 47 20.16 -18.99 2.20
N SER A 48 20.32 -20.08 1.49
CA SER A 48 20.75 -20.16 0.08
C SER A 48 19.73 -19.61 -0.97
N LYS A 49 18.72 -18.83 -0.58
CA LYS A 49 17.74 -18.23 -1.50
C LYS A 49 17.93 -16.72 -1.58
N ARG A 50 18.40 -16.23 -2.74
CA ARG A 50 18.29 -14.81 -3.10
C ARG A 50 16.80 -14.45 -3.14
N HIS A 51 16.42 -13.38 -2.45
CA HIS A 51 15.07 -12.84 -2.63
C HIS A 51 14.86 -12.46 -4.10
N ALA A 52 13.71 -12.85 -4.64
CA ALA A 52 13.37 -12.57 -6.02
C ALA A 52 13.37 -11.04 -6.26
N LYS A 53 13.88 -10.64 -7.42
CA LYS A 53 13.75 -9.26 -7.88
C LYS A 53 12.27 -8.95 -8.06
N ILE A 54 11.85 -7.76 -7.70
CA ILE A 54 10.49 -7.28 -8.01
C ILE A 54 10.44 -7.05 -9.52
N ALA A 55 9.48 -7.66 -10.19
CA ALA A 55 9.28 -7.48 -11.62
C ALA A 55 8.98 -6.00 -11.91
N GLY A 56 9.64 -5.41 -12.91
CA GLY A 56 9.41 -4.03 -13.32
C GLY A 56 10.06 -2.94 -12.46
N ASP A 57 10.81 -3.26 -11.37
CA ASP A 57 11.41 -2.25 -10.47
C ASP A 57 12.70 -1.61 -11.03
N GLN A 58 12.90 -1.64 -12.35
CA GLN A 58 14.05 -0.98 -12.99
C GLN A 58 13.74 0.46 -13.43
N SER A 59 12.47 0.81 -13.55
CA SER A 59 11.99 2.15 -13.92
C SER A 59 10.64 2.44 -13.27
N ILE A 60 10.22 3.72 -13.29
CA ILE A 60 8.88 4.15 -12.86
C ILE A 60 7.83 3.99 -13.97
N ASP A 61 8.19 3.43 -15.11
CA ASP A 61 7.33 3.38 -16.30
C ASP A 61 6.06 2.58 -16.04
N ALA A 62 6.13 1.49 -15.28
CA ALA A 62 4.95 0.69 -14.93
C ALA A 62 3.91 1.53 -14.18
N ARG A 63 4.36 2.28 -13.14
CA ARG A 63 3.53 3.23 -12.40
C ARG A 63 2.94 4.30 -13.30
N ASP A 64 3.79 4.97 -14.09
CA ASP A 64 3.37 6.13 -14.90
C ASP A 64 2.44 5.72 -16.03
N ASN A 65 2.64 4.54 -16.62
CA ASN A 65 1.74 3.96 -17.61
C ASN A 65 0.37 3.61 -17.01
N ALA A 66 0.33 2.97 -15.83
CA ALA A 66 -0.91 2.66 -15.13
C ALA A 66 -1.67 3.95 -14.76
N LEU A 67 -0.98 4.97 -14.23
CA LEU A 67 -1.60 6.25 -13.90
C LEU A 67 -2.11 7.01 -15.14
N ARG A 68 -1.42 6.89 -16.27
CA ARG A 68 -1.88 7.52 -17.52
C ARG A 68 -3.19 6.93 -18.00
N VAL A 69 -3.36 5.61 -17.95
CA VAL A 69 -4.63 4.97 -18.36
C VAL A 69 -5.71 5.12 -17.30
N TRP A 70 -5.35 5.27 -16.01
CA TRP A 70 -6.29 5.58 -14.94
C TRP A 70 -6.91 6.96 -15.07
N GLY A 71 -6.14 7.96 -15.51
CA GLY A 71 -6.58 9.34 -15.72
C GLY A 71 -6.68 10.14 -14.41
N ASP A 72 -7.65 11.06 -14.35
CA ASP A 72 -7.80 12.03 -13.25
C ASP A 72 -8.68 11.53 -12.09
N LYS A 73 -9.07 10.27 -12.10
CA LYS A 73 -9.84 9.66 -11.01
C LYS A 73 -9.03 9.64 -9.72
N PRO A 74 -9.70 9.55 -8.55
CA PRO A 74 -9.02 9.50 -7.24
C PRO A 74 -8.00 8.36 -7.16
N ALA A 75 -6.82 8.66 -6.62
CA ALA A 75 -5.77 7.65 -6.41
C ALA A 75 -4.96 7.91 -5.15
N LEU A 76 -4.59 6.83 -4.44
CA LEU A 76 -3.53 6.75 -3.44
C LEU A 76 -2.42 5.88 -4.01
N VAL A 77 -1.26 6.46 -4.21
CA VAL A 77 -0.15 5.78 -4.88
C VAL A 77 1.08 5.83 -3.98
N PHE A 78 1.55 4.67 -3.56
CA PHE A 78 2.79 4.59 -2.80
C PHE A 78 3.99 5.01 -3.65
N GLY A 79 4.99 5.53 -2.98
CA GLY A 79 6.22 5.97 -3.63
C GLY A 79 7.33 6.32 -2.63
N THR A 80 8.38 6.87 -3.17
CA THR A 80 9.58 7.24 -2.43
C THR A 80 10.13 8.57 -2.93
N TRP A 81 10.75 9.33 -2.03
CA TRP A 81 11.47 10.57 -2.40
C TRP A 81 12.62 10.34 -3.39
N ARG A 82 13.07 9.08 -3.55
CA ARG A 82 14.18 8.69 -4.44
C ARG A 82 13.79 8.61 -5.91
N ALA A 83 12.49 8.60 -6.20
CA ALA A 83 11.94 8.56 -7.56
C ALA A 83 11.12 9.81 -7.84
N SER A 84 10.96 10.16 -9.11
CA SER A 84 10.09 11.26 -9.51
C SER A 84 8.66 11.01 -9.04
N ARG A 85 8.03 12.03 -8.49
CA ARG A 85 6.61 11.97 -8.10
C ARG A 85 5.73 11.89 -9.34
N PRO A 86 4.56 11.22 -9.23
CA PRO A 86 3.55 11.29 -10.27
C PRO A 86 3.13 12.74 -10.58
N ALA A 87 2.59 12.97 -11.77
CA ALA A 87 1.92 14.23 -12.08
C ALA A 87 0.64 14.39 -11.23
N ASN A 88 0.17 15.64 -11.08
CA ASN A 88 -1.12 15.98 -10.44
C ASN A 88 -1.25 15.57 -8.96
N VAL A 89 -0.13 15.38 -8.24
CA VAL A 89 -0.14 15.14 -6.79
C VAL A 89 -0.72 16.35 -6.08
N ARG A 90 -1.84 16.17 -5.39
CA ARG A 90 -2.51 17.21 -4.59
C ARG A 90 -1.99 17.28 -3.16
N GLN A 91 -1.66 16.13 -2.59
CA GLN A 91 -1.15 16.02 -1.24
C GLN A 91 -0.21 14.81 -1.12
N ARG A 92 0.75 14.92 -0.22
CA ARG A 92 1.61 13.82 0.21
C ARG A 92 1.21 13.39 1.60
N LEU A 93 0.99 12.09 1.79
CA LEU A 93 0.92 11.45 3.09
C LEU A 93 2.27 10.77 3.37
N LEU A 94 2.59 10.58 4.63
CA LEU A 94 3.84 9.98 5.07
C LEU A 94 3.55 8.76 5.95
N TRP A 95 4.00 7.60 5.53
CA TRP A 95 3.99 6.42 6.38
C TRP A 95 5.33 6.28 7.09
N VAL A 96 5.33 6.46 8.42
CA VAL A 96 6.49 6.27 9.30
C VAL A 96 6.45 4.86 9.86
N LYS A 97 7.53 4.09 9.62
CA LYS A 97 7.62 2.64 9.86
C LYS A 97 8.03 2.26 11.29
N GLY A 98 8.24 3.25 12.17
CA GLY A 98 8.79 3.10 13.50
C GLY A 98 10.29 3.41 13.57
N ASP A 99 10.92 3.10 14.68
CA ASP A 99 12.31 3.52 14.98
C ASP A 99 13.37 2.56 14.40
N ASP A 100 12.97 1.43 13.81
CA ASP A 100 13.89 0.51 13.12
C ASP A 100 14.39 1.15 11.82
N PRO A 101 15.69 1.45 11.71
CA PRO A 101 16.24 2.20 10.58
C PRO A 101 16.12 1.49 9.23
N GLY A 102 15.74 0.21 9.22
CA GLY A 102 15.74 -0.56 7.99
C GLY A 102 17.14 -0.76 7.41
N LEU A 103 17.22 -1.35 6.21
CA LEU A 103 18.52 -1.66 5.61
C LEU A 103 19.08 -0.49 4.80
N GLY A 104 18.27 0.18 4.00
CA GLY A 104 18.67 1.35 3.24
C GLY A 104 20.06 1.30 2.58
N ASP A 105 20.67 2.45 2.41
CA ASP A 105 22.07 2.59 2.02
C ASP A 105 22.97 2.45 3.27
N LEU A 106 23.70 1.35 3.36
CA LEU A 106 24.55 1.04 4.50
C LEU A 106 25.80 1.93 4.60
N THR A 107 26.08 2.76 3.59
CA THR A 107 27.15 3.76 3.65
C THR A 107 26.73 5.02 4.41
N MET A 108 25.43 5.17 4.67
CA MET A 108 24.85 6.29 5.42
C MET A 108 24.47 5.85 6.83
N PRO A 109 24.61 6.73 7.84
CA PRO A 109 24.23 6.40 9.23
C PRO A 109 22.71 6.39 9.45
N TRP A 110 21.92 6.89 8.51
CA TRP A 110 20.45 6.95 8.59
C TRP A 110 19.81 5.96 7.60
N GLY A 111 18.94 5.10 8.11
CA GLY A 111 18.11 4.22 7.30
C GLY A 111 16.79 4.87 6.87
N TYR A 112 16.06 4.20 5.98
CA TYR A 112 14.78 4.70 5.47
C TYR A 112 13.65 4.32 6.42
N GLY A 113 13.24 5.26 7.27
CA GLY A 113 12.17 5.08 8.26
C GLY A 113 10.76 5.36 7.72
N ASP A 114 10.62 5.84 6.48
CA ASP A 114 9.33 6.27 5.93
C ASP A 114 9.12 5.85 4.47
N GLU A 115 7.88 5.97 4.03
CA GLU A 115 7.45 5.95 2.62
C GLU A 115 6.42 7.04 2.37
N GLU A 116 6.37 7.54 1.14
CA GLU A 116 5.38 8.53 0.71
C GLU A 116 4.14 7.82 0.14
N VAL A 117 2.96 8.45 0.32
CA VAL A 117 1.74 8.09 -0.39
C VAL A 117 1.20 9.35 -1.05
N TYR A 118 1.03 9.31 -2.36
CA TYR A 118 0.58 10.46 -3.15
C TYR A 118 -0.93 10.42 -3.32
N VAL A 119 -1.58 11.52 -2.96
CA VAL A 119 -3.03 11.73 -3.14
C VAL A 119 -3.24 12.44 -4.47
N ILE A 120 -3.98 11.83 -5.38
CA ILE A 120 -4.29 12.33 -6.71
C ILE A 120 -5.82 12.42 -6.87
N GLY A 121 -6.31 13.28 -7.74
CA GLY A 121 -7.72 13.42 -8.05
C GLY A 121 -8.55 14.10 -6.96
N HIS A 122 -9.86 13.98 -7.04
CA HIS A 122 -10.84 14.68 -6.22
C HIS A 122 -11.77 13.69 -5.50
N GLY A 123 -12.70 14.20 -4.66
CA GLY A 123 -13.67 13.36 -3.94
C GLY A 123 -13.18 12.82 -2.60
N TRP A 124 -12.04 13.30 -2.11
CA TRP A 124 -11.51 12.97 -0.78
C TRP A 124 -12.27 13.75 0.29
N GLU A 125 -12.95 13.02 1.18
CA GLU A 125 -13.81 13.59 2.21
C GLU A 125 -13.53 12.99 3.59
N GLY A 126 -13.98 13.67 4.65
CA GLY A 126 -13.87 13.21 6.02
C GLY A 126 -13.29 14.25 6.95
N ALA A 127 -13.21 13.92 8.24
CA ALA A 127 -12.65 14.80 9.25
C ALA A 127 -11.16 15.08 8.99
N ARG A 128 -10.75 16.34 9.17
CA ARG A 128 -9.34 16.72 8.99
C ARG A 128 -8.45 16.01 10.01
N ARG A 129 -7.35 15.43 9.55
CA ARG A 129 -6.34 14.73 10.37
C ARG A 129 -4.93 15.06 9.89
N THR A 130 -3.94 14.59 10.63
CA THR A 130 -2.54 14.64 10.21
C THR A 130 -2.34 13.81 8.94
N ASN A 131 -1.40 14.22 8.11
CA ASN A 131 -0.97 13.47 6.93
C ASN A 131 0.13 12.43 7.26
N VAL A 132 0.39 12.16 8.55
CA VAL A 132 1.41 11.22 9.00
C VAL A 132 0.75 9.99 9.62
N TYR A 133 1.05 8.83 9.07
CA TYR A 133 0.63 7.51 9.55
C TYR A 133 1.82 6.82 10.21
N ARG A 134 1.71 6.51 11.51
CA ARG A 134 2.76 5.81 12.26
C ARG A 134 2.33 4.38 12.48
N MET A 135 2.91 3.46 11.71
CA MET A 135 2.62 2.03 11.81
C MET A 135 3.89 1.21 11.55
N PRO A 136 4.18 0.20 12.35
CA PRO A 136 5.35 -0.65 12.12
C PRO A 136 5.20 -1.43 10.81
N LYS A 137 6.33 -1.70 10.16
CA LYS A 137 6.37 -2.61 9.00
C LYS A 137 6.02 -4.04 9.44
N VAL A 138 5.49 -4.83 8.51
CA VAL A 138 5.22 -6.25 8.76
C VAL A 138 6.54 -7.00 8.90
N ALA A 139 6.69 -7.76 9.99
CA ALA A 139 7.85 -8.61 10.17
C ALA A 139 7.86 -9.74 9.12
N HIS A 140 9.03 -10.06 8.57
CA HIS A 140 9.20 -11.13 7.56
C HIS A 140 8.64 -12.50 8.01
N ALA A 141 8.72 -12.79 9.32
CA ALA A 141 8.19 -14.02 9.89
C ALA A 141 6.65 -14.16 9.69
N ASN A 142 5.94 -13.04 9.58
CA ASN A 142 4.49 -13.02 9.48
C ASN A 142 3.97 -12.99 8.02
N ASN A 143 4.86 -12.83 7.05
CA ASN A 143 4.52 -12.91 5.63
C ASN A 143 5.72 -13.42 4.80
N PRO A 144 5.99 -14.73 4.81
CA PRO A 144 7.18 -15.32 4.20
C PRO A 144 7.17 -15.30 2.65
N GLY A 145 6.09 -14.84 2.03
CA GLY A 145 5.90 -14.93 0.58
C GLY A 145 6.25 -13.68 -0.22
N HIS A 146 6.33 -12.48 0.40
CA HIS A 146 6.56 -11.22 -0.33
C HIS A 146 7.69 -10.40 0.33
N PRO A 147 8.58 -9.75 -0.45
CA PRO A 147 9.74 -9.03 0.11
C PRO A 147 9.38 -7.81 0.95
N THR A 148 8.33 -7.08 0.60
CA THR A 148 7.94 -5.81 1.25
C THR A 148 6.41 -5.67 1.40
N PRO A 149 5.75 -6.55 2.19
CA PRO A 149 4.30 -6.45 2.33
C PRO A 149 3.91 -5.18 3.09
N LYS A 150 2.89 -4.48 2.60
CA LYS A 150 2.31 -3.34 3.33
C LYS A 150 1.47 -3.85 4.51
N PRO A 151 1.47 -3.16 5.66
CA PRO A 151 0.59 -3.50 6.78
C PRO A 151 -0.88 -3.35 6.40
N ILE A 152 -1.70 -4.38 6.64
CA ILE A 152 -3.15 -4.31 6.39
C ILE A 152 -3.78 -3.13 7.15
N PRO A 153 -3.48 -2.88 8.45
CA PRO A 153 -4.04 -1.73 9.17
C PRO A 153 -3.69 -0.37 8.54
N LEU A 154 -2.54 -0.24 7.88
CA LEU A 154 -2.19 0.97 7.14
C LEU A 154 -3.11 1.14 5.92
N MET A 155 -3.30 0.06 5.16
CA MET A 155 -4.17 0.08 3.98
C MET A 155 -5.63 0.35 4.38
N GLU A 156 -6.12 -0.24 5.47
CA GLU A 156 -7.44 0.05 6.04
C GLU A 156 -7.59 1.54 6.38
N ALA A 157 -6.62 2.11 7.12
CA ALA A 157 -6.64 3.52 7.50
C ALA A 157 -6.56 4.49 6.30
N LEU A 158 -5.93 4.10 5.21
CA LEU A 158 -5.90 4.86 3.96
C LEU A 158 -7.24 4.74 3.21
N ILE A 159 -7.78 3.52 3.10
CA ILE A 159 -9.02 3.21 2.38
C ILE A 159 -10.24 3.84 3.07
N GLU A 160 -10.23 4.01 4.39
CA GLU A 160 -11.30 4.72 5.12
C GLU A 160 -11.61 6.12 4.58
N TYR A 161 -10.59 6.82 4.05
CA TYR A 161 -10.74 8.17 3.48
C TYR A 161 -10.88 8.16 1.97
N ALA A 162 -10.80 6.98 1.37
CA ALA A 162 -10.98 6.85 -0.08
C ALA A 162 -12.45 7.06 -0.47
N PRO A 163 -12.72 7.78 -1.57
CA PRO A 163 -14.06 7.93 -2.11
C PRO A 163 -14.82 6.61 -2.18
N GLN A 164 -16.14 6.67 -2.02
CA GLN A 164 -16.98 5.46 -2.08
C GLN A 164 -16.91 4.82 -3.46
N GLY A 165 -17.18 3.52 -3.54
CA GLY A 165 -17.19 2.74 -4.76
C GLY A 165 -16.20 1.57 -4.74
N VAL A 166 -15.90 1.04 -5.90
CA VAL A 166 -14.99 -0.09 -6.12
C VAL A 166 -13.54 0.42 -6.07
N ILE A 167 -12.68 -0.31 -5.35
CA ILE A 167 -11.24 -0.03 -5.28
C ILE A 167 -10.51 -0.80 -6.38
N ALA A 168 -9.47 -0.22 -6.95
CA ALA A 168 -8.54 -0.91 -7.83
C ALA A 168 -7.13 -0.97 -7.23
N ASP A 169 -6.46 -2.12 -7.43
CA ASP A 169 -5.02 -2.26 -7.19
C ASP A 169 -4.38 -3.05 -8.34
N PRO A 170 -3.82 -2.35 -9.36
CA PRO A 170 -3.20 -3.00 -10.50
C PRO A 170 -1.80 -3.59 -10.22
N PHE A 171 -1.31 -3.48 -8.98
CA PHE A 171 -0.04 -4.04 -8.52
C PHE A 171 -0.26 -4.75 -7.17
N ALA A 172 -1.13 -5.79 -7.17
CA ALA A 172 -1.67 -6.37 -5.94
C ALA A 172 -0.63 -6.99 -5.01
N GLY A 173 0.51 -7.44 -5.52
CA GLY A 173 1.65 -7.95 -4.75
C GLY A 173 1.28 -9.01 -3.73
N SER A 174 1.35 -8.69 -2.45
CA SER A 174 0.94 -9.60 -1.36
C SER A 174 -0.57 -9.56 -1.04
N GLY A 175 -1.34 -8.73 -1.72
CA GLY A 175 -2.78 -8.57 -1.54
C GLY A 175 -3.19 -7.69 -0.35
N ALA A 176 -2.31 -6.85 0.16
CA ALA A 176 -2.62 -6.02 1.33
C ALA A 176 -3.82 -5.09 1.10
N THR A 177 -3.90 -4.44 -0.07
CA THR A 177 -5.04 -3.61 -0.48
C THR A 177 -6.33 -4.42 -0.56
N LEU A 178 -6.26 -5.62 -1.16
CA LEU A 178 -7.43 -6.48 -1.37
C LEU A 178 -8.02 -6.93 -0.03
N LEU A 179 -7.16 -7.39 0.87
CA LEU A 179 -7.56 -7.80 2.22
C LEU A 179 -8.13 -6.63 3.03
N ALA A 180 -7.48 -5.46 2.98
CA ALA A 180 -7.94 -4.27 3.68
C ALA A 180 -9.32 -3.79 3.16
N ALA A 181 -9.50 -3.74 1.84
CA ALA A 181 -10.78 -3.38 1.23
C ALA A 181 -11.90 -4.36 1.65
N ARG A 182 -11.64 -5.66 1.58
CA ARG A 182 -12.57 -6.71 2.03
C ARG A 182 -12.94 -6.55 3.50
N ASN A 183 -11.96 -6.30 4.38
CA ASN A 183 -12.19 -6.08 5.81
C ASN A 183 -13.09 -4.87 6.10
N LEU A 184 -13.04 -3.85 5.24
CA LEU A 184 -13.89 -2.67 5.29
C LEU A 184 -15.24 -2.86 4.56
N GLY A 185 -15.57 -4.07 4.07
CA GLY A 185 -16.77 -4.35 3.32
C GLY A 185 -16.83 -3.68 1.94
N ARG A 186 -15.66 -3.29 1.37
CA ARG A 186 -15.55 -2.66 0.07
C ARG A 186 -15.18 -3.65 -1.03
N ARG A 187 -15.79 -3.50 -2.19
CA ARG A 187 -15.41 -4.28 -3.37
C ARG A 187 -14.08 -3.77 -3.92
N VAL A 188 -13.24 -4.70 -4.39
CA VAL A 188 -11.92 -4.41 -4.94
C VAL A 188 -11.59 -5.30 -6.11
N VAL A 189 -10.92 -4.72 -7.11
CA VAL A 189 -10.37 -5.42 -8.27
C VAL A 189 -8.85 -5.31 -8.20
N GLY A 190 -8.17 -6.45 -8.14
CA GLY A 190 -6.71 -6.54 -8.16
C GLY A 190 -6.19 -7.14 -9.47
N VAL A 191 -5.01 -6.69 -9.89
CA VAL A 191 -4.23 -7.35 -10.94
C VAL A 191 -2.84 -7.64 -10.39
N GLU A 192 -2.33 -8.83 -10.64
CA GLU A 192 -1.00 -9.23 -10.24
C GLU A 192 -0.29 -9.98 -11.39
N LEU A 193 0.93 -9.56 -11.66
CA LEU A 193 1.71 -10.07 -12.77
C LEU A 193 2.28 -11.47 -12.51
N GLU A 194 2.66 -11.75 -11.26
CA GLU A 194 3.32 -13.00 -10.90
C GLU A 194 2.30 -14.00 -10.31
N GLU A 195 2.08 -15.13 -10.99
CA GLU A 195 1.10 -16.15 -10.58
C GLU A 195 1.31 -16.65 -9.14
N ARG A 196 2.56 -16.76 -8.68
CA ARG A 196 2.86 -17.14 -7.28
C ARG A 196 2.27 -16.19 -6.26
N TYR A 197 2.15 -14.90 -6.59
CA TYR A 197 1.50 -13.91 -5.71
C TYR A 197 -0.02 -13.99 -5.85
N CYS A 198 -0.57 -14.27 -7.02
CA CYS A 198 -1.98 -14.58 -7.17
C CYS A 198 -2.39 -15.77 -6.28
N GLU A 199 -1.58 -16.84 -6.28
CA GLU A 199 -1.80 -18.01 -5.41
C GLU A 199 -1.71 -17.65 -3.92
N LEU A 200 -0.73 -16.82 -3.53
CA LEU A 200 -0.59 -16.32 -2.16
C LEU A 200 -1.83 -15.53 -1.73
N ILE A 201 -2.29 -14.59 -2.57
CA ILE A 201 -3.47 -13.78 -2.32
C ILE A 201 -4.72 -14.66 -2.16
N ALA A 202 -4.96 -15.59 -3.09
CA ALA A 202 -6.10 -16.49 -3.05
C ALA A 202 -6.11 -17.33 -1.76
N LYS A 203 -4.96 -17.86 -1.35
CA LYS A 203 -4.81 -18.58 -0.07
C LYS A 203 -5.13 -17.69 1.14
N ARG A 204 -4.64 -16.47 1.17
CA ARG A 204 -4.92 -15.52 2.25
C ARG A 204 -6.41 -15.20 2.33
N LEU A 205 -7.04 -14.91 1.19
CA LEU A 205 -8.47 -14.62 1.12
C LEU A 205 -9.34 -15.79 1.58
N ALA A 206 -8.92 -17.03 1.27
CA ALA A 206 -9.64 -18.24 1.68
C ALA A 206 -9.51 -18.56 3.18
N HIS A 207 -8.37 -18.22 3.82
CA HIS A 207 -8.07 -18.62 5.20
C HIS A 207 -8.22 -17.51 6.22
N GLU A 208 -8.11 -16.25 5.84
CA GLU A 208 -8.28 -15.13 6.75
C GLU A 208 -9.78 -14.84 6.90
N PRO A 209 -10.36 -15.00 8.11
CA PRO A 209 -11.77 -14.67 8.34
C PRO A 209 -12.01 -13.19 8.04
N LEU A 210 -13.19 -12.87 7.49
CA LEU A 210 -13.67 -11.49 7.34
C LEU A 210 -13.62 -10.80 8.72
N ARG A 211 -12.70 -9.85 8.87
CA ARG A 211 -12.73 -8.92 10.00
C ARG A 211 -13.70 -7.81 9.63
N MET A 212 -15.00 -8.04 9.92
CA MET A 212 -15.99 -6.97 9.80
C MET A 212 -15.58 -5.86 10.77
N TRP A 213 -14.98 -4.78 10.24
CA TRP A 213 -14.75 -3.56 11.00
C TRP A 213 -16.13 -2.99 11.35
N PRO A 214 -16.41 -2.66 12.63
CA PRO A 214 -17.67 -2.01 12.97
C PRO A 214 -17.81 -0.73 12.15
N ALA A 215 -18.99 -0.52 11.57
CA ALA A 215 -19.31 0.69 10.84
C ALA A 215 -18.85 1.92 11.63
N ARG A 216 -18.28 2.90 10.95
CA ARG A 216 -17.73 4.12 11.52
C ARG A 216 -18.71 4.71 12.54
N ASP A 217 -18.34 4.72 13.79
CA ASP A 217 -19.03 5.51 14.81
C ASP A 217 -18.66 6.98 14.56
N GLU A 218 -19.54 7.71 13.92
CA GLU A 218 -19.37 9.14 13.61
C GLU A 218 -19.14 10.00 14.86
N THR A 219 -19.39 9.44 16.05
CA THR A 219 -19.22 10.12 17.34
C THR A 219 -17.82 9.94 17.93
N ARG A 220 -16.99 9.04 17.40
CA ARG A 220 -15.59 8.91 17.79
C ARG A 220 -14.75 10.00 17.14
N SER A 221 -14.74 11.18 17.76
CA SER A 221 -13.61 12.10 17.63
C SER A 221 -12.33 11.31 17.92
N SER A 222 -11.40 11.33 16.99
CA SER A 222 -10.12 10.62 16.95
C SER A 222 -9.35 10.67 18.29
N GLY A 223 -9.70 9.81 19.21
CA GLY A 223 -8.93 9.57 20.41
C GLY A 223 -7.91 8.44 20.17
N TRP A 224 -6.88 8.70 19.39
CA TRP A 224 -5.65 7.94 19.53
C TRP A 224 -4.90 8.56 20.72
N SER A 225 -5.13 8.03 21.91
CA SER A 225 -4.36 8.36 23.12
C SER A 225 -3.04 7.58 23.07
N GLY A 226 -2.16 7.94 22.16
CA GLY A 226 -0.75 7.72 22.36
C GLY A 226 -0.35 8.59 23.55
N SER A 227 0.11 7.98 24.63
CA SER A 227 0.76 8.67 25.75
C SER A 227 2.06 9.30 25.24
N GLU A 228 1.95 10.41 24.53
CA GLU A 228 3.08 11.30 24.30
C GLU A 228 3.29 12.04 25.63
N GLN A 229 4.29 11.61 26.38
CA GLN A 229 4.90 12.50 27.36
C GLN A 229 5.45 13.70 26.59
N PRO A 230 5.14 14.95 26.97
CA PRO A 230 5.73 16.14 26.37
C PRO A 230 7.25 16.02 26.52
N PHE A 231 7.97 16.25 25.41
CA PHE A 231 9.41 16.41 25.46
C PHE A 231 9.71 17.64 26.30
N ASP A 232 10.27 17.42 27.49
CA ASP A 232 10.66 18.46 28.42
C ASP A 232 11.96 19.11 27.92
N PHE A 233 11.86 20.35 27.42
CA PHE A 233 13.00 21.12 26.93
C PHE A 233 13.73 21.89 28.04
N GLU A 234 13.42 21.68 29.33
CA GLU A 234 14.05 22.38 30.45
C GLU A 234 15.36 21.75 30.95
N GLY A 235 16.18 21.20 30.09
CA GLY A 235 17.44 20.56 30.46
C GLY A 235 18.71 20.99 29.72
N LEU A 236 18.65 21.97 28.82
CA LEU A 236 19.82 22.40 28.02
C LEU A 236 20.16 23.87 28.26
N SER A 237 20.56 24.20 29.49
CA SER A 237 21.30 25.41 29.80
C SER A 237 22.46 25.05 30.70
N ALA A 238 23.64 24.82 30.10
CA ALA A 238 24.99 25.20 30.59
C ALA A 238 26.04 24.48 29.73
#